data_fdfeda345c11de754a3741e0b9bb9590
#
_entry.id   fdfeda345c11de754a3741e0b9bb9590
#
_cell.length_a   1.000
_cell.length_b   1.000
_cell.length_c   1.000
_cell.angle_alpha   90.00
_cell.angle_beta   90.00
_cell.angle_gamma   90.00
#
_symmetry.space_group_name_H-M   'P 1'
#
loop_
_entity.id
_entity.type
_entity.pdbx_description
1 polymer ?
#
loop_
_entity_poly.entity_id
_entity_poly.type
_entity_poly.pdbx_seq_one_letter_code
_entity_poly.pdbx_strand_id
1 'polypeptide(L)'
;MQKRNSLLAFLLELKARGFHPCKLSLKKAFRLSPFAFYLTSFRLKKAFYLLPFAFYLLTAACTRNPDLQGQGDAKLQGEWRQDSVPGQKSLVTYSLYDIKFSCDSFLLKISTVSKVNYGADTCTGKGHWDEFVRGTYSQRQDTLHIKGQFCNADGSYKNEQGCFRFGDYEEYFKLSYPADSAIRLLSTSNVIPINAHLIKRTSCIPKPL
;
A
#
# COMPACT_ATOMS: atom_id res chain seq x y z
N MET A 1 -15.20 25.86 37.89
CA MET A 1 -15.15 26.12 36.42
C MET A 1 -13.88 25.65 35.73
N GLN A 2 -12.92 25.06 36.41
CA GLN A 2 -11.57 24.76 35.89
C GLN A 2 -11.38 23.34 35.28
N LYS A 3 -12.31 22.40 35.46
CA LYS A 3 -12.20 21.01 34.96
C LYS A 3 -12.66 20.80 33.50
N ARG A 4 -13.36 21.77 32.91
CA ARG A 4 -13.93 21.61 31.53
C ARG A 4 -12.96 21.93 30.43
N ASN A 5 -11.89 22.70 30.72
CA ASN A 5 -10.89 23.10 29.73
C ASN A 5 -9.81 22.04 29.46
N SER A 6 -9.60 21.12 30.43
CA SER A 6 -8.59 20.05 30.30
C SER A 6 -9.00 18.96 29.32
N LEU A 7 -10.29 18.64 29.23
CA LEU A 7 -10.80 17.58 28.33
C LEU A 7 -10.79 18.04 26.87
N LEU A 8 -11.08 19.32 26.62
CA LEU A 8 -11.04 19.91 25.28
C LEU A 8 -9.60 20.04 24.75
N ALA A 9 -8.64 20.37 25.62
CA ALA A 9 -7.22 20.41 25.27
C ALA A 9 -6.69 19.00 24.89
N PHE A 10 -7.09 17.97 25.64
CA PHE A 10 -6.70 16.59 25.37
C PHE A 10 -7.28 16.06 24.05
N LEU A 11 -8.52 16.43 23.70
CA LEU A 11 -9.16 16.04 22.44
C LEU A 11 -8.54 16.77 21.25
N LEU A 12 -8.06 18.00 21.42
CA LEU A 12 -7.34 18.75 20.38
C LEU A 12 -5.95 18.18 20.13
N GLU A 13 -5.22 17.73 21.15
CA GLU A 13 -3.93 17.06 21.00
C GLU A 13 -4.06 15.70 20.29
N LEU A 14 -5.11 14.93 20.54
CA LEU A 14 -5.38 13.67 19.84
C LEU A 14 -5.64 13.89 18.34
N LYS A 15 -6.30 15.00 17.98
CA LYS A 15 -6.55 15.37 16.59
C LYS A 15 -5.26 15.80 15.86
N ALA A 16 -4.33 16.46 16.56
CA ALA A 16 -3.02 16.87 16.01
C ALA A 16 -2.07 15.68 15.75
N ARG A 17 -2.30 14.53 16.41
CA ARG A 17 -1.52 13.29 16.21
C ARG A 17 -2.05 12.38 15.12
N GLY A 18 -2.96 12.86 14.26
CA GLY A 18 -3.48 12.09 13.12
C GLY A 18 -4.45 10.98 13.50
N PHE A 19 -5.00 11.01 14.72
CA PHE A 19 -6.06 10.09 15.11
C PHE A 19 -7.38 10.51 14.43
N HIS A 20 -7.68 9.91 13.29
CA HIS A 20 -9.02 10.01 12.71
C HIS A 20 -9.98 9.12 13.53
N PRO A 21 -10.99 9.69 14.18
CA PRO A 21 -12.00 8.87 14.85
C PRO A 21 -12.70 8.03 13.79
N CYS A 22 -12.63 6.72 13.97
CA CYS A 22 -13.42 5.76 13.19
C CYS A 22 -14.88 6.21 13.28
N LYS A 23 -15.54 6.43 12.13
CA LYS A 23 -16.96 6.79 12.08
C LYS A 23 -17.77 5.59 12.59
N LEU A 24 -17.92 5.52 13.91
CA LEU A 24 -18.81 4.55 14.54
C LEU A 24 -20.23 4.91 14.13
N SER A 25 -20.89 4.02 13.39
CA SER A 25 -22.31 4.16 13.08
C SER A 25 -23.09 4.00 14.39
N LEU A 26 -23.42 5.13 15.01
CA LEU A 26 -24.18 5.20 16.28
C LEU A 26 -25.52 4.45 16.22
N LYS A 27 -26.02 4.06 15.05
CA LYS A 27 -27.30 3.36 14.89
C LYS A 27 -27.30 1.90 15.36
N LYS A 28 -26.14 1.25 15.53
CA LYS A 28 -26.05 -0.14 16.03
C LYS A 28 -25.75 -0.24 17.54
N ALA A 29 -25.27 0.81 18.16
CA ALA A 29 -24.89 0.78 19.58
C ALA A 29 -26.10 0.88 20.55
N PHE A 30 -27.27 1.25 20.07
CA PHE A 30 -28.46 1.49 20.93
C PHE A 30 -29.34 0.25 21.15
N ARG A 31 -28.95 -0.93 20.64
CA ARG A 31 -29.74 -2.18 20.83
C ARG A 31 -29.20 -3.12 21.90
N LEU A 32 -28.19 -2.72 22.63
CA LEU A 32 -27.62 -3.52 23.74
C LEU A 32 -27.91 -2.87 25.06
N SER A 33 -29.15 -2.92 25.54
CA SER A 33 -29.39 -2.73 26.97
C SER A 33 -30.79 -3.11 27.41
N PRO A 34 -30.92 -4.32 27.96
CA PRO A 34 -31.65 -4.42 29.24
C PRO A 34 -30.72 -4.70 30.42
N PHE A 35 -29.38 -4.78 30.22
CA PHE A 35 -28.43 -5.07 31.30
C PHE A 35 -27.98 -3.85 32.14
N ALA A 36 -28.28 -2.64 31.70
CA ALA A 36 -27.86 -1.42 32.42
C ALA A 36 -28.68 -1.09 33.68
N PHE A 37 -29.82 -1.74 33.91
CA PHE A 37 -30.71 -1.42 35.03
C PHE A 37 -30.45 -2.24 36.32
N TYR A 38 -29.56 -3.21 36.30
CA TYR A 38 -29.28 -4.06 37.47
C TYR A 38 -28.06 -3.64 38.31
N LEU A 39 -27.35 -2.58 37.95
CA LEU A 39 -26.11 -2.15 38.61
C LEU A 39 -26.25 -0.95 39.55
N THR A 40 -27.48 -0.52 39.88
CA THR A 40 -27.70 0.67 40.75
C THR A 40 -27.56 0.40 42.24
N SER A 41 -27.24 -0.83 42.68
CA SER A 41 -27.10 -1.15 44.11
C SER A 41 -25.67 -1.47 44.57
N PHE A 42 -24.67 -1.50 43.73
CA PHE A 42 -23.29 -1.79 44.16
C PHE A 42 -22.44 -0.53 44.12
N ARG A 43 -22.23 0.05 45.34
CA ARG A 43 -21.26 1.08 45.75
C ARG A 43 -20.49 1.76 44.63
N LEU A 44 -20.89 2.95 44.27
CA LEU A 44 -20.40 3.86 43.20
C LEU A 44 -18.87 4.05 43.12
N LYS A 45 -18.10 3.66 44.12
CA LYS A 45 -16.63 3.83 44.16
C LYS A 45 -15.86 2.81 43.32
N LYS A 46 -16.41 1.63 43.02
CA LYS A 46 -15.69 0.62 42.15
C LYS A 46 -16.05 0.76 40.69
N ALA A 47 -17.14 1.40 40.29
CA ALA A 47 -17.51 1.62 38.89
C ALA A 47 -16.57 2.62 38.16
N PHE A 48 -15.95 3.53 38.93
CA PHE A 48 -15.05 4.52 38.37
C PHE A 48 -13.73 3.93 37.83
N TYR A 49 -13.32 2.75 38.31
CA TYR A 49 -12.13 2.04 37.79
C TYR A 49 -12.40 1.20 36.55
N LEU A 50 -13.66 0.83 36.30
CA LEU A 50 -14.02 0.05 35.10
C LEU A 50 -14.26 0.93 33.88
N LEU A 51 -14.56 2.21 34.07
CA LEU A 51 -14.79 3.15 32.95
C LEU A 51 -13.58 3.36 32.04
N PRO A 52 -12.36 3.60 32.58
CA PRO A 52 -11.18 3.72 31.73
C PRO A 52 -10.80 2.40 31.03
N PHE A 53 -11.08 1.24 31.66
CA PHE A 53 -10.82 -0.06 31.05
C PHE A 53 -11.79 -0.36 29.92
N ALA A 54 -13.08 -0.04 30.06
CA ALA A 54 -14.06 -0.13 28.97
C ALA A 54 -13.74 0.83 27.83
N PHE A 55 -13.24 2.03 28.14
CA PHE A 55 -12.78 2.99 27.12
C PHE A 55 -11.54 2.50 26.38
N TYR A 56 -10.62 1.82 27.06
CA TYR A 56 -9.43 1.21 26.46
C TYR A 56 -9.80 0.06 25.52
N LEU A 57 -10.78 -0.77 25.88
CA LEU A 57 -11.29 -1.85 25.02
C LEU A 57 -12.02 -1.32 23.78
N LEU A 58 -12.71 -0.19 23.86
CA LEU A 58 -13.39 0.44 22.73
C LEU A 58 -12.41 1.05 21.73
N THR A 59 -11.24 1.52 22.18
CA THR A 59 -10.20 2.04 21.28
C THR A 59 -9.39 0.94 20.60
N ALA A 60 -9.30 -0.24 21.20
CA ALA A 60 -8.63 -1.41 20.61
C ALA A 60 -9.45 -2.11 19.50
N ALA A 61 -10.75 -1.80 19.40
CA ALA A 61 -11.66 -2.43 18.44
C ALA A 61 -11.60 -1.87 17.00
N CYS A 62 -10.81 -0.83 16.76
CA CYS A 62 -10.52 -0.37 15.40
C CYS A 62 -9.41 -1.23 14.77
N THR A 63 -9.63 -2.54 14.68
CA THR A 63 -8.77 -3.39 13.86
C THR A 63 -9.12 -3.17 12.38
N ARG A 64 -8.09 -2.98 11.57
CA ARG A 64 -8.21 -3.04 10.10
C ARG A 64 -8.99 -4.31 9.76
N ASN A 65 -10.09 -4.17 9.01
CA ASN A 65 -10.81 -5.35 8.53
C ASN A 65 -9.86 -6.19 7.67
N PRO A 66 -9.47 -7.40 8.08
CA PRO A 66 -8.53 -8.22 7.32
C PRO A 66 -9.08 -8.65 5.96
N ASP A 67 -10.40 -8.59 5.78
CA ASP A 67 -11.08 -9.00 4.55
C ASP A 67 -11.16 -7.88 3.50
N LEU A 68 -10.55 -6.71 3.78
CA LEU A 68 -10.53 -5.59 2.84
C LEU A 68 -9.10 -5.20 2.48
N GLN A 69 -8.90 -4.87 1.23
CA GLN A 69 -7.69 -4.24 0.72
C GLN A 69 -7.30 -3.01 1.57
N GLY A 70 -6.02 -2.85 1.89
CA GLY A 70 -5.53 -1.65 2.54
C GLY A 70 -5.59 -0.44 1.61
N GLN A 71 -5.69 0.76 2.17
CA GLN A 71 -5.80 1.99 1.37
C GLN A 71 -4.53 2.34 0.59
N GLY A 72 -3.36 1.83 1.02
CA GLY A 72 -2.08 2.19 0.44
C GLY A 72 -1.71 3.66 0.63
N ASP A 73 -0.69 4.13 -0.08
CA ASP A 73 -0.28 5.54 -0.07
C ASP A 73 -1.01 6.33 -1.15
N ALA A 74 -1.68 7.42 -0.76
CA ALA A 74 -2.49 8.25 -1.66
C ALA A 74 -1.65 8.92 -2.77
N LYS A 75 -0.38 9.23 -2.51
CA LYS A 75 0.52 9.86 -3.50
C LYS A 75 0.94 8.88 -4.59
N LEU A 76 1.02 7.60 -4.26
CA LEU A 76 1.39 6.56 -5.23
C LEU A 76 0.21 6.12 -6.10
N GLN A 77 -1.06 6.31 -5.66
CA GLN A 77 -2.24 5.82 -6.40
C GLN A 77 -2.26 6.33 -7.83
N GLY A 78 -2.23 5.41 -8.81
CA GLY A 78 -2.24 5.75 -10.23
C GLY A 78 -1.38 4.85 -11.09
N GLU A 79 -1.22 5.28 -12.34
CA GLU A 79 -0.39 4.62 -13.33
C GLU A 79 0.84 5.49 -13.61
N TRP A 80 2.02 4.90 -13.44
CA TRP A 80 3.32 5.54 -13.56
C TRP A 80 4.13 4.85 -14.65
N ARG A 81 4.79 5.63 -15.51
CA ARG A 81 5.57 5.11 -16.64
C ARG A 81 6.96 5.68 -16.66
N GLN A 82 7.92 4.85 -16.93
CA GLN A 82 9.28 5.24 -17.28
C GLN A 82 9.47 5.20 -18.79
N ASP A 83 9.77 6.33 -19.41
CA ASP A 83 9.94 6.41 -20.86
C ASP A 83 11.36 6.07 -21.31
N SER A 84 12.35 6.29 -20.45
CA SER A 84 13.76 6.07 -20.80
C SER A 84 14.61 5.82 -19.55
N VAL A 85 15.78 5.23 -19.78
CA VAL A 85 16.83 5.09 -18.76
C VAL A 85 18.04 5.96 -19.12
N PRO A 86 18.78 6.46 -18.11
CA PRO A 86 20.01 7.20 -18.36
C PRO A 86 20.99 6.38 -19.21
N GLY A 87 21.55 6.99 -20.25
CA GLY A 87 22.50 6.31 -21.12
C GLY A 87 21.93 5.18 -21.98
N GLN A 88 20.62 5.12 -22.17
CA GLN A 88 19.92 4.03 -22.88
C GLN A 88 20.57 3.62 -24.22
N LYS A 89 21.07 4.59 -24.98
CA LYS A 89 21.71 4.32 -26.29
C LYS A 89 22.99 3.47 -26.16
N SER A 90 23.71 3.63 -25.04
CA SER A 90 24.99 2.95 -24.76
C SER A 90 24.78 1.60 -24.07
N LEU A 91 23.59 1.34 -23.54
CA LEU A 91 23.29 0.08 -22.85
C LEU A 91 23.06 -1.05 -23.82
N VAL A 92 23.62 -2.21 -23.53
CA VAL A 92 23.40 -3.45 -24.29
C VAL A 92 22.01 -4.01 -23.96
N THR A 93 21.63 -3.95 -22.68
CA THR A 93 20.32 -4.37 -22.18
C THR A 93 19.81 -3.36 -21.17
N TYR A 94 18.54 -3.01 -21.26
CA TYR A 94 17.87 -2.14 -20.31
C TYR A 94 16.41 -2.55 -20.16
N SER A 95 15.81 -2.17 -19.04
CA SER A 95 14.39 -2.39 -18.75
C SER A 95 13.68 -1.07 -18.46
N LEU A 96 12.47 -0.94 -18.96
CA LEU A 96 11.55 0.15 -18.67
C LEU A 96 10.40 -0.39 -17.81
N TYR A 97 9.86 0.46 -16.96
CA TYR A 97 8.89 0.07 -15.94
C TYR A 97 7.59 0.85 -16.11
N ASP A 98 6.47 0.13 -16.22
CA ASP A 98 5.12 0.66 -16.05
C ASP A 98 4.56 0.11 -14.75
N ILE A 99 4.18 0.97 -13.81
CA ILE A 99 3.72 0.58 -12.47
C ILE A 99 2.34 1.15 -12.24
N LYS A 100 1.40 0.29 -11.91
CA LYS A 100 0.05 0.69 -11.50
C LYS A 100 -0.15 0.37 -10.03
N PHE A 101 -0.40 1.40 -9.22
CA PHE A 101 -0.78 1.26 -7.82
C PHE A 101 -2.28 1.43 -7.65
N SER A 102 -2.91 0.50 -6.94
CA SER A 102 -4.33 0.52 -6.61
C SER A 102 -4.53 0.02 -5.19
N CYS A 103 -4.94 0.92 -4.29
CA CYS A 103 -4.97 0.65 -2.86
C CYS A 103 -3.58 0.23 -2.36
N ASP A 104 -3.44 -0.92 -1.71
CA ASP A 104 -2.17 -1.49 -1.28
C ASP A 104 -1.59 -2.52 -2.27
N SER A 105 -2.19 -2.64 -3.44
CA SER A 105 -1.76 -3.56 -4.48
C SER A 105 -1.04 -2.85 -5.61
N PHE A 106 -0.19 -3.57 -6.31
CA PHE A 106 0.46 -3.09 -7.51
C PHE A 106 0.40 -4.11 -8.65
N LEU A 107 0.49 -3.58 -9.87
CA LEU A 107 0.80 -4.33 -11.07
C LEU A 107 1.99 -3.64 -11.74
N LEU A 108 3.06 -4.38 -11.93
CA LEU A 108 4.30 -3.93 -12.53
C LEU A 108 4.50 -4.64 -13.87
N LYS A 109 4.71 -3.88 -14.94
CA LYS A 109 5.19 -4.38 -16.22
C LYS A 109 6.65 -3.97 -16.38
N ILE A 110 7.50 -4.92 -16.74
CA ILE A 110 8.92 -4.75 -16.97
C ILE A 110 9.16 -5.05 -18.46
N SER A 111 9.40 -4.02 -19.25
CA SER A 111 9.69 -4.16 -20.69
C SER A 111 11.20 -4.13 -20.89
N THR A 112 11.78 -5.27 -21.24
CA THR A 112 13.22 -5.40 -21.44
C THR A 112 13.56 -5.37 -22.92
N VAL A 113 14.58 -4.58 -23.26
CA VAL A 113 15.17 -4.51 -24.59
C VAL A 113 16.63 -4.91 -24.49
N SER A 114 17.05 -5.84 -25.33
CA SER A 114 18.43 -6.30 -25.41
C SER A 114 18.92 -6.31 -26.84
N LYS A 115 20.15 -5.84 -27.06
CA LYS A 115 20.84 -5.87 -28.32
C LYS A 115 21.63 -7.16 -28.49
N VAL A 116 21.64 -8.02 -27.47
CA VAL A 116 22.31 -9.34 -27.57
C VAL A 116 21.48 -10.25 -28.46
N ASN A 117 22.16 -10.95 -29.38
CA ASN A 117 21.50 -12.00 -30.16
C ASN A 117 21.43 -13.28 -29.32
N TYR A 118 20.22 -13.63 -28.86
CA TYR A 118 19.96 -14.85 -28.11
C TYR A 118 19.74 -16.09 -29.01
N GLY A 119 20.02 -16.00 -30.32
CA GLY A 119 19.86 -17.09 -31.27
C GLY A 119 18.39 -17.43 -31.54
N ALA A 120 18.09 -18.74 -31.56
CA ALA A 120 16.74 -19.26 -31.86
C ALA A 120 15.80 -19.28 -30.64
N ASP A 121 16.14 -18.56 -29.56
CA ASP A 121 15.30 -18.53 -28.37
C ASP A 121 13.94 -17.82 -28.64
N THR A 122 12.87 -18.59 -28.56
CA THR A 122 11.51 -18.11 -28.83
C THR A 122 10.98 -17.19 -27.73
N CYS A 123 11.59 -17.21 -26.55
CA CYS A 123 11.16 -16.40 -25.41
C CYS A 123 11.60 -14.94 -25.54
N THR A 124 12.78 -14.67 -26.07
CA THR A 124 13.36 -13.31 -26.08
C THR A 124 12.89 -12.43 -27.24
N GLY A 125 12.01 -12.94 -28.12
CA GLY A 125 11.28 -12.13 -29.10
C GLY A 125 12.15 -11.14 -29.90
N LYS A 126 13.25 -11.54 -30.44
CA LYS A 126 14.21 -10.67 -31.17
C LYS A 126 14.83 -9.56 -30.29
N GLY A 127 15.00 -9.83 -28.99
CA GLY A 127 15.61 -8.91 -28.04
C GLY A 127 14.62 -7.95 -27.34
N HIS A 128 13.33 -8.22 -27.41
CA HIS A 128 12.33 -7.46 -26.68
C HIS A 128 11.33 -8.41 -26.04
N TRP A 129 11.07 -8.24 -24.71
CA TRP A 129 10.07 -9.01 -24.00
C TRP A 129 9.49 -8.26 -22.80
N ASP A 130 8.32 -8.68 -22.39
CA ASP A 130 7.59 -8.13 -21.25
C ASP A 130 7.44 -9.19 -20.15
N GLU A 131 7.69 -8.77 -18.91
CA GLU A 131 7.39 -9.54 -17.70
C GLU A 131 6.43 -8.76 -16.83
N PHE A 132 5.58 -9.47 -16.12
CA PHE A 132 4.57 -8.85 -15.25
C PHE A 132 4.74 -9.37 -13.84
N VAL A 133 4.51 -8.50 -12.86
CA VAL A 133 4.51 -8.83 -11.43
C VAL A 133 3.28 -8.20 -10.81
N ARG A 134 2.55 -8.95 -10.00
CA ARG A 134 1.45 -8.43 -9.20
C ARG A 134 1.66 -8.75 -7.73
N GLY A 135 1.18 -7.91 -6.86
CA GLY A 135 1.31 -8.11 -5.43
C GLY A 135 0.85 -6.92 -4.61
N THR A 136 1.41 -6.82 -3.42
CA THR A 136 1.12 -5.75 -2.48
C THR A 136 2.36 -4.92 -2.21
N TYR A 137 2.16 -3.69 -1.77
CA TYR A 137 3.23 -2.81 -1.38
C TYR A 137 2.97 -2.18 -0.02
N SER A 138 4.02 -1.79 0.64
CA SER A 138 3.97 -0.95 1.82
C SER A 138 5.00 0.17 1.72
N GLN A 139 4.64 1.34 2.22
CA GLN A 139 5.55 2.48 2.29
C GLN A 139 5.78 2.85 3.75
N ARG A 140 7.05 3.03 4.11
CA ARG A 140 7.46 3.55 5.41
C ARG A 140 8.49 4.66 5.19
N GLN A 141 8.12 5.90 5.50
CA GLN A 141 8.94 7.07 5.22
C GLN A 141 9.32 7.16 3.73
N ASP A 142 10.60 7.07 3.40
CA ASP A 142 11.16 7.10 2.05
C ASP A 142 11.40 5.70 1.45
N THR A 143 11.01 4.64 2.14
CA THR A 143 11.20 3.26 1.69
C THR A 143 9.90 2.67 1.20
N LEU A 144 9.88 2.27 -0.06
CA LEU A 144 8.82 1.49 -0.69
C LEU A 144 9.26 0.03 -0.76
N HIS A 145 8.53 -0.84 -0.10
CA HIS A 145 8.70 -2.29 -0.18
C HIS A 145 7.57 -2.87 -1.03
N ILE A 146 7.92 -3.58 -2.08
CA ILE A 146 6.97 -4.30 -2.93
C ILE A 146 7.24 -5.79 -2.82
N LYS A 147 6.15 -6.56 -2.71
CA LYS A 147 6.18 -8.02 -2.62
C LYS A 147 5.06 -8.61 -3.46
N GLY A 148 5.39 -9.56 -4.30
CA GLY A 148 4.42 -10.15 -5.21
C GLY A 148 4.97 -11.39 -5.88
N GLN A 149 4.35 -11.75 -7.00
CA GLN A 149 4.74 -12.89 -7.82
C GLN A 149 4.73 -12.52 -9.29
N PHE A 150 5.62 -13.14 -10.07
CA PHE A 150 5.59 -13.05 -11.51
C PHE A 150 4.28 -13.66 -12.02
N CYS A 151 3.63 -12.97 -12.96
CA CYS A 151 2.35 -13.34 -13.51
C CYS A 151 2.33 -13.20 -15.04
N ASN A 152 1.28 -13.68 -15.66
CA ASN A 152 0.99 -13.45 -17.06
C ASN A 152 0.43 -12.03 -17.27
N ALA A 153 0.32 -11.58 -18.53
CA ALA A 153 -0.21 -10.25 -18.85
C ALA A 153 -1.65 -10.02 -18.37
N ASP A 154 -2.45 -11.08 -18.23
CA ASP A 154 -3.81 -11.05 -17.69
C ASP A 154 -3.85 -11.05 -16.15
N GLY A 155 -2.68 -11.14 -15.49
CA GLY A 155 -2.56 -11.20 -14.04
C GLY A 155 -2.74 -12.60 -13.45
N SER A 156 -2.93 -13.65 -14.24
CA SER A 156 -2.95 -15.03 -13.76
C SER A 156 -1.55 -15.48 -13.31
N TYR A 157 -1.46 -16.41 -12.38
CA TYR A 157 -0.17 -16.91 -11.91
C TYR A 157 0.58 -17.62 -13.03
N LYS A 158 1.89 -17.36 -13.11
CA LYS A 158 2.78 -17.96 -14.08
C LYS A 158 3.26 -19.31 -13.52
N ASN A 159 3.29 -20.34 -14.37
CA ASN A 159 3.86 -21.64 -14.02
C ASN A 159 5.35 -21.70 -14.41
N GLU A 160 6.08 -22.67 -13.85
CA GLU A 160 7.52 -22.84 -14.05
C GLU A 160 7.93 -23.15 -15.50
N GLN A 161 7.01 -23.65 -16.32
CA GLN A 161 7.29 -24.04 -17.71
C GLN A 161 7.19 -22.89 -18.70
N GLY A 162 6.85 -21.68 -18.22
CA GLY A 162 6.75 -20.48 -19.06
C GLY A 162 8.10 -19.83 -19.38
N CYS A 163 8.07 -18.91 -20.33
CA CYS A 163 9.20 -18.02 -20.60
C CYS A 163 9.49 -17.09 -19.42
N PHE A 164 10.77 -16.76 -19.20
CA PHE A 164 11.28 -15.80 -18.23
C PHE A 164 11.06 -16.16 -16.75
N ARG A 165 11.16 -15.15 -15.87
CA ARG A 165 11.09 -15.34 -14.43
C ARG A 165 9.71 -15.78 -13.97
N PHE A 166 9.68 -16.60 -12.94
CA PHE A 166 8.50 -17.08 -12.24
C PHE A 166 8.78 -17.07 -10.73
N GLY A 167 7.75 -17.28 -9.91
CA GLY A 167 7.86 -17.32 -8.45
C GLY A 167 7.78 -15.93 -7.82
N ASP A 168 8.37 -15.80 -6.66
CA ASP A 168 8.28 -14.61 -5.83
C ASP A 168 9.13 -13.46 -6.36
N TYR A 169 8.61 -12.25 -6.18
CA TYR A 169 9.30 -10.99 -6.44
C TYR A 169 9.25 -10.13 -5.18
N GLU A 170 10.40 -9.71 -4.70
CA GLU A 170 10.51 -8.83 -3.54
C GLU A 170 11.61 -7.81 -3.79
N GLU A 171 11.30 -6.53 -3.60
CA GLU A 171 12.24 -5.43 -3.85
C GLU A 171 11.98 -4.26 -2.90
N TYR A 172 13.08 -3.61 -2.50
CA TYR A 172 13.07 -2.39 -1.69
C TYR A 172 13.58 -1.23 -2.50
N PHE A 173 12.83 -0.14 -2.51
CA PHE A 173 13.19 1.07 -3.19
C PHE A 173 13.28 2.24 -2.22
N LYS A 174 14.30 3.06 -2.38
CA LYS A 174 14.27 4.41 -1.84
C LYS A 174 13.41 5.26 -2.78
N LEU A 175 12.28 5.74 -2.25
CA LEU A 175 11.28 6.52 -2.98
C LEU A 175 11.53 8.01 -2.75
N SER A 176 11.51 8.79 -3.80
CA SER A 176 11.49 10.25 -3.73
C SER A 176 10.51 10.82 -4.76
N TYR A 177 10.01 12.02 -4.48
CA TYR A 177 9.04 12.73 -5.30
C TYR A 177 9.69 14.03 -5.83
N PRO A 178 10.35 14.00 -7.01
CA PRO A 178 10.90 15.22 -7.62
C PRO A 178 9.84 16.26 -7.97
N ALA A 179 8.60 15.78 -8.28
CA ALA A 179 7.42 16.61 -8.52
C ALA A 179 6.15 15.79 -8.17
N ASP A 180 4.98 16.44 -8.12
CA ASP A 180 3.70 15.75 -7.85
C ASP A 180 3.32 14.73 -8.93
N SER A 181 3.85 14.90 -10.14
CA SER A 181 3.67 14.01 -11.28
C SER A 181 4.88 13.15 -11.60
N ALA A 182 5.89 13.11 -10.72
CA ALA A 182 7.11 12.35 -10.93
C ALA A 182 7.55 11.62 -9.67
N ILE A 183 7.91 10.35 -9.83
CA ILE A 183 8.52 9.53 -8.77
C ILE A 183 9.88 9.03 -9.23
N ARG A 184 10.78 8.91 -8.29
CA ARG A 184 12.07 8.26 -8.47
C ARG A 184 12.21 7.13 -7.47
N LEU A 185 12.42 5.92 -8.00
CA LEU A 185 12.63 4.71 -7.23
C LEU A 185 14.08 4.26 -7.46
N LEU A 186 14.85 4.23 -6.38
CA LEU A 186 16.21 3.69 -6.38
C LEU A 186 16.19 2.34 -5.68
N SER A 187 16.37 1.28 -6.45
CA SER A 187 16.43 -0.07 -5.93
C SER A 187 17.69 -0.30 -5.07
N THR A 188 17.58 -1.18 -4.09
CA THR A 188 18.75 -1.66 -3.33
C THR A 188 19.59 -2.63 -4.13
N SER A 189 19.02 -3.27 -5.14
CA SER A 189 19.67 -4.29 -5.99
C SER A 189 20.17 -3.73 -7.33
N ASN A 190 19.75 -2.52 -7.74
CA ASN A 190 20.07 -1.95 -9.04
C ASN A 190 20.56 -0.50 -8.93
N VAL A 191 21.62 -0.18 -9.67
CA VAL A 191 22.23 1.18 -9.69
C VAL A 191 21.41 2.17 -10.52
N ILE A 192 20.68 1.70 -11.55
CA ILE A 192 19.91 2.57 -12.44
C ILE A 192 18.56 2.89 -11.77
N PRO A 193 18.29 4.16 -11.46
CA PRO A 193 17.02 4.53 -10.86
C PRO A 193 15.88 4.42 -11.89
N ILE A 194 14.69 4.07 -11.39
CA ILE A 194 13.45 4.16 -12.13
C ILE A 194 12.90 5.58 -11.94
N ASN A 195 12.94 6.38 -13.01
CA ASN A 195 12.35 7.71 -13.03
C ASN A 195 11.03 7.61 -13.81
N ALA A 196 9.90 7.63 -13.10
CA ALA A 196 8.60 7.47 -13.71
C ALA A 196 7.75 8.73 -13.54
N HIS A 197 6.95 9.03 -14.57
CA HIS A 197 5.98 10.11 -14.55
C HIS A 197 4.56 9.54 -14.47
N LEU A 198 3.67 10.34 -13.91
CA LEU A 198 2.27 9.99 -13.73
C LEU A 198 1.52 10.08 -15.05
N ILE A 199 0.95 8.96 -15.49
CA ILE A 199 0.06 8.90 -16.65
C ILE A 199 -1.38 9.18 -16.25
N LYS A 200 -1.82 8.57 -15.13
CA LYS A 200 -3.20 8.67 -14.68
C LYS A 200 -3.28 8.55 -13.16
N ARG A 201 -3.91 9.52 -12.51
CA ARG A 201 -4.21 9.46 -11.08
C ARG A 201 -5.47 8.62 -10.87
N THR A 202 -5.43 7.75 -9.86
CA THR A 202 -6.60 6.98 -9.43
C THR A 202 -6.81 7.18 -7.93
N SER A 203 -8.02 6.92 -7.46
CA SER A 203 -8.35 6.86 -6.04
C SER A 203 -8.53 5.41 -5.62
N CYS A 204 -8.12 5.09 -4.40
CA CYS A 204 -8.34 3.76 -3.87
C CYS A 204 -9.82 3.55 -3.53
N ILE A 205 -10.40 2.51 -4.08
CA ILE A 205 -11.70 1.94 -3.68
C ILE A 205 -11.38 0.52 -3.21
N PRO A 206 -11.26 0.28 -1.88
CA PRO A 206 -10.88 -1.03 -1.35
C PRO A 206 -11.86 -2.10 -1.78
N LYS A 207 -11.33 -3.21 -2.27
CA LYS A 207 -12.10 -4.39 -2.65
C LYS A 207 -11.99 -5.46 -1.55
N PRO A 208 -12.98 -6.36 -1.42
CA PRO A 208 -12.81 -7.58 -0.64
C PRO A 208 -11.61 -8.39 -1.17
N LEU A 209 -10.87 -9.01 -0.25
CA LEU A 209 -9.74 -9.89 -0.55
C LEU A 209 -10.21 -11.28 -0.92
#